data_3373838637f2709ebca4c71bd77a84dd
#
_entry.id   3373838637f2709ebca4c71bd77a84dd
#
_cell.length_a   1.000
_cell.length_b   1.000
_cell.length_c   1.000
_cell.angle_alpha   90.00
_cell.angle_beta   90.00
_cell.angle_gamma   90.00
#
_symmetry.space_group_name_H-M   'P 1'
#
loop_
_entity.id
_entity.type
_entity.pdbx_description
1 polymer ?
#
loop_
_entity_poly.entity_id
_entity_poly.type
_entity_poly.pdbx_seq_one_letter_code
_entity_poly.pdbx_strand_id
1 'polypeptide(L)'
;MNLLELKDISKIYGSVKALQNIDLTVRQGEWLAIMGPSGSGKTTMMNIIGCMDKPSNGSVILDGTNISKESAKGLTTIRRDKIGLIFQQFHLINYLTALENVMVAQYYHSMPDEKEALQALERVGLGDRARHLPSQLSGGEQQRVCIARALINYPMLILADEPTGNLDETNENIVLGIFKQLHGEGSTIIVVTHDPEVAEEAQRTVVLEHGRVARIVQNQK
;
A
#
# COMPACT_ATOMS: atom_id res chain seq x y z
N MET A 1 -7.31 -18.47 2.62
CA MET A 1 -8.56 -17.67 2.55
C MET A 1 -8.30 -16.47 1.64
N ASN A 2 -9.27 -16.02 0.83
CA ASN A 2 -9.11 -14.81 0.04
C ASN A 2 -9.31 -13.60 0.96
N LEU A 3 -8.34 -12.69 1.02
CA LEU A 3 -8.46 -11.43 1.73
C LEU A 3 -9.14 -10.37 0.86
N LEU A 4 -8.77 -10.33 -0.44
CA LEU A 4 -9.31 -9.36 -1.39
C LEU A 4 -9.83 -10.07 -2.64
N GLU A 5 -11.03 -9.68 -3.09
CA GLU A 5 -11.60 -10.15 -4.36
C GLU A 5 -12.13 -8.96 -5.15
N LEU A 6 -11.65 -8.81 -6.37
CA LEU A 6 -12.18 -7.90 -7.39
C LEU A 6 -12.99 -8.75 -8.37
N LYS A 7 -14.25 -8.37 -8.60
CA LYS A 7 -15.17 -9.08 -9.51
C LYS A 7 -15.72 -8.10 -10.53
N ASP A 8 -15.35 -8.29 -11.79
CA ASP A 8 -15.80 -7.50 -12.95
C ASP A 8 -15.61 -5.98 -12.75
N ILE A 9 -14.46 -5.60 -12.17
CA ILE A 9 -14.19 -4.20 -11.85
C ILE A 9 -13.95 -3.40 -13.13
N SER A 10 -14.76 -2.37 -13.30
CA SER A 10 -14.57 -1.36 -14.36
C SER A 10 -14.60 0.04 -13.75
N LYS A 11 -13.76 0.94 -14.25
CA LYS A 11 -13.72 2.35 -13.84
C LYS A 11 -13.67 3.27 -15.07
N ILE A 12 -14.58 4.22 -15.09
CA ILE A 12 -14.74 5.17 -16.19
C ILE A 12 -14.69 6.60 -15.63
N TYR A 13 -13.84 7.44 -16.20
CA TYR A 13 -13.76 8.86 -15.94
C TYR A 13 -14.13 9.62 -17.22
N GLY A 14 -15.34 10.18 -17.26
CA GLY A 14 -15.86 10.78 -18.48
C GLY A 14 -15.89 9.78 -19.64
N SER A 15 -15.06 9.97 -20.66
CA SER A 15 -14.92 9.07 -21.81
C SER A 15 -13.80 8.02 -21.65
N VAL A 16 -12.95 8.16 -20.61
CA VAL A 16 -11.77 7.31 -20.42
C VAL A 16 -12.13 6.08 -19.60
N LYS A 17 -11.92 4.89 -20.19
CA LYS A 17 -12.06 3.60 -19.49
C LYS A 17 -10.71 3.26 -18.83
N ALA A 18 -10.55 3.66 -17.58
CA ALA A 18 -9.31 3.43 -16.82
C ALA A 18 -9.12 1.97 -16.39
N LEU A 19 -10.20 1.26 -16.09
CA LEU A 19 -10.20 -0.18 -15.85
C LEU A 19 -11.39 -0.83 -16.58
N GLN A 20 -11.19 -2.07 -17.04
CA GLN A 20 -12.17 -2.80 -17.85
C GLN A 20 -12.19 -4.28 -17.44
N ASN A 21 -13.27 -4.71 -16.78
CA ASN A 21 -13.57 -6.10 -16.44
C ASN A 21 -12.37 -6.79 -15.74
N ILE A 22 -11.89 -6.19 -14.63
CA ILE A 22 -10.80 -6.75 -13.85
C ILE A 22 -11.37 -7.78 -12.87
N ASP A 23 -10.87 -9.01 -12.98
CA ASP A 23 -11.05 -10.07 -12.00
C ASP A 23 -9.69 -10.39 -11.36
N LEU A 24 -9.63 -10.30 -10.03
CA LEU A 24 -8.41 -10.57 -9.28
C LEU A 24 -8.77 -11.04 -7.87
N THR A 25 -8.04 -12.03 -7.38
CA THR A 25 -8.09 -12.45 -5.98
C THR A 25 -6.72 -12.34 -5.35
N VAL A 26 -6.66 -11.93 -4.08
CA VAL A 26 -5.43 -11.91 -3.28
C VAL A 26 -5.69 -12.71 -2.01
N ARG A 27 -4.81 -13.67 -1.73
CA ARG A 27 -4.91 -14.51 -0.54
C ARG A 27 -4.33 -13.80 0.67
N GLN A 28 -4.82 -14.15 1.84
CA GLN A 28 -4.20 -13.69 3.09
C GLN A 28 -2.73 -14.17 3.15
N GLY A 29 -1.82 -13.27 3.53
CA GLY A 29 -0.38 -13.52 3.55
C GLY A 29 0.29 -13.55 2.17
N GLU A 30 -0.41 -13.18 1.10
CA GLU A 30 0.17 -13.11 -0.24
C GLU A 30 0.90 -11.78 -0.44
N TRP A 31 2.07 -11.81 -1.08
CA TRP A 31 2.71 -10.65 -1.66
C TRP A 31 2.48 -10.64 -3.16
N LEU A 32 1.72 -9.67 -3.64
CA LEU A 32 1.37 -9.45 -5.03
C LEU A 32 2.06 -8.20 -5.57
N ALA A 33 2.63 -8.27 -6.77
CA ALA A 33 3.04 -7.10 -7.53
C ALA A 33 2.02 -6.77 -8.64
N ILE A 34 1.78 -5.48 -8.86
CA ILE A 34 0.99 -4.97 -9.99
C ILE A 34 1.92 -4.14 -10.86
N MET A 35 2.15 -4.58 -12.08
CA MET A 35 3.00 -3.91 -13.06
C MET A 35 2.20 -3.41 -14.26
N GLY A 36 2.85 -2.60 -15.08
CA GLY A 36 2.33 -2.15 -16.37
C GLY A 36 2.85 -0.77 -16.75
N PRO A 37 2.72 -0.36 -18.01
CA PRO A 37 3.17 0.94 -18.49
C PRO A 37 2.40 2.10 -17.82
N SER A 38 2.88 3.32 -17.99
CA SER A 38 2.16 4.52 -17.56
C SER A 38 0.77 4.55 -18.21
N GLY A 39 -0.26 4.93 -17.44
CA GLY A 39 -1.64 4.97 -17.93
C GLY A 39 -2.33 3.60 -18.06
N SER A 40 -1.73 2.49 -17.62
CA SER A 40 -2.37 1.17 -17.69
C SER A 40 -3.48 0.94 -16.68
N GLY A 41 -3.68 1.85 -15.70
CA GLY A 41 -4.73 1.76 -14.68
C GLY A 41 -4.25 1.34 -13.28
N LYS A 42 -2.94 1.17 -13.05
CA LYS A 42 -2.37 0.72 -11.75
C LYS A 42 -2.83 1.59 -10.58
N THR A 43 -2.61 2.90 -10.66
CA THR A 43 -3.02 3.85 -9.62
C THR A 43 -4.54 3.88 -9.42
N THR A 44 -5.32 3.76 -10.51
CA THR A 44 -6.78 3.64 -10.40
C THR A 44 -7.19 2.38 -9.64
N MET A 45 -6.56 1.25 -9.94
CA MET A 45 -6.82 -0.01 -9.26
C MET A 45 -6.43 0.07 -7.79
N MET A 46 -5.26 0.64 -7.49
CA MET A 46 -4.80 0.87 -6.12
C MET A 46 -5.77 1.79 -5.35
N ASN A 47 -6.24 2.87 -5.96
CA ASN A 47 -7.19 3.79 -5.32
C ASN A 47 -8.52 3.10 -4.98
N ILE A 48 -9.00 2.20 -5.83
CA ILE A 48 -10.22 1.43 -5.58
C ILE A 48 -9.99 0.43 -4.43
N ILE A 49 -8.90 -0.34 -4.44
CA ILE A 49 -8.55 -1.28 -3.38
C ILE A 49 -8.32 -0.53 -2.06
N GLY A 50 -7.65 0.63 -2.12
CA GLY A 50 -7.34 1.50 -0.98
C GLY A 50 -8.53 2.30 -0.43
N CYS A 51 -9.75 2.06 -0.91
CA CYS A 51 -10.95 2.80 -0.48
C CYS A 51 -10.86 4.32 -0.70
N MET A 52 -10.07 4.78 -1.67
CA MET A 52 -9.94 6.20 -2.05
C MET A 52 -10.88 6.56 -3.20
N ASP A 53 -11.29 5.57 -3.99
CA ASP A 53 -12.24 5.72 -5.09
C ASP A 53 -13.16 4.48 -5.16
N LYS A 54 -14.25 4.59 -5.93
CA LYS A 54 -15.19 3.49 -6.16
C LYS A 54 -15.13 3.02 -7.61
N PRO A 55 -15.34 1.73 -7.87
CA PRO A 55 -15.51 1.25 -9.23
C PRO A 55 -16.80 1.83 -9.84
N SER A 56 -16.84 1.97 -11.17
CA SER A 56 -18.05 2.33 -11.89
C SER A 56 -19.00 1.12 -12.01
N ASN A 57 -18.42 -0.09 -12.16
CA ASN A 57 -19.13 -1.38 -12.16
C ASN A 57 -18.30 -2.42 -11.43
N GLY A 58 -18.97 -3.51 -11.05
CA GLY A 58 -18.36 -4.64 -10.35
C GLY A 58 -18.37 -4.49 -8.84
N SER A 59 -17.68 -5.38 -8.16
CA SER A 59 -17.61 -5.41 -6.69
C SER A 59 -16.22 -5.74 -6.18
N VAL A 60 -15.82 -5.01 -5.13
CA VAL A 60 -14.59 -5.27 -4.37
C VAL A 60 -15.00 -5.81 -3.01
N ILE A 61 -14.47 -6.97 -2.66
CA ILE A 61 -14.72 -7.62 -1.37
C ILE A 61 -13.38 -7.65 -0.63
N LEU A 62 -13.33 -7.01 0.52
CA LEU A 62 -12.17 -7.02 1.43
C LEU A 62 -12.59 -7.67 2.74
N ASP A 63 -11.93 -8.75 3.13
CA ASP A 63 -12.22 -9.49 4.36
C ASP A 63 -13.73 -9.79 4.50
N GLY A 64 -14.34 -10.34 3.44
CA GLY A 64 -15.77 -10.67 3.38
C GLY A 64 -16.73 -9.47 3.24
N THR A 65 -16.24 -8.22 3.35
CA THR A 65 -17.06 -7.00 3.26
C THR A 65 -17.04 -6.45 1.83
N ASN A 66 -18.22 -6.21 1.22
CA ASN A 66 -18.30 -5.57 -0.10
C ASN A 66 -18.12 -4.06 0.03
N ILE A 67 -16.88 -3.58 -0.16
CA ILE A 67 -16.52 -2.17 -0.01
C ILE A 67 -17.07 -1.28 -1.12
N SER A 68 -17.45 -1.82 -2.28
CA SER A 68 -18.05 -1.02 -3.36
C SER A 68 -19.40 -0.43 -2.99
N LYS A 69 -20.12 -1.04 -2.05
CA LYS A 69 -21.43 -0.60 -1.58
C LYS A 69 -21.37 0.33 -0.38
N GLU A 70 -20.18 0.48 0.23
CA GLU A 70 -20.03 1.28 1.44
C GLU A 70 -20.24 2.78 1.19
N SER A 71 -20.70 3.48 2.22
CA SER A 71 -20.74 4.95 2.22
C SER A 71 -19.31 5.54 2.27
N ALA A 72 -19.16 6.84 1.99
CA ALA A 72 -17.87 7.52 2.14
C ALA A 72 -17.32 7.38 3.58
N LYS A 73 -18.19 7.43 4.61
CA LYS A 73 -17.83 7.20 6.00
C LYS A 73 -17.37 5.76 6.23
N GLY A 74 -18.08 4.77 5.66
CA GLY A 74 -17.71 3.35 5.73
C GLY A 74 -16.35 3.09 5.10
N LEU A 75 -16.08 3.65 3.89
CA LEU A 75 -14.77 3.55 3.23
C LEU A 75 -13.65 4.17 4.07
N THR A 76 -13.91 5.32 4.73
CA THR A 76 -12.93 5.94 5.63
C THR A 76 -12.61 5.04 6.81
N THR A 77 -13.62 4.41 7.42
CA THR A 77 -13.43 3.46 8.52
C THR A 77 -12.60 2.24 8.07
N ILE A 78 -12.95 1.63 6.93
CA ILE A 78 -12.22 0.47 6.39
C ILE A 78 -10.76 0.82 6.08
N ARG A 79 -10.51 1.97 5.45
CA ARG A 79 -9.16 2.45 5.14
C ARG A 79 -8.35 2.67 6.41
N ARG A 80 -8.95 3.26 7.43
CA ARG A 80 -8.30 3.52 8.72
C ARG A 80 -7.94 2.22 9.46
N ASP A 81 -8.84 1.24 9.44
CA ASP A 81 -8.77 0.08 10.32
C ASP A 81 -8.12 -1.15 9.66
N LYS A 82 -8.16 -1.24 8.32
CA LYS A 82 -7.76 -2.46 7.61
C LYS A 82 -6.64 -2.27 6.59
N ILE A 83 -6.32 -1.03 6.19
CA ILE A 83 -5.41 -0.78 5.08
C ILE A 83 -4.27 0.15 5.51
N GLY A 84 -3.03 -0.30 5.35
CA GLY A 84 -1.84 0.53 5.43
C GLY A 84 -1.46 1.04 4.05
N LEU A 85 -1.39 2.36 3.87
CA LEU A 85 -1.08 3.00 2.59
C LEU A 85 0.33 3.58 2.62
N ILE A 86 1.13 3.22 1.62
CA ILE A 86 2.49 3.72 1.38
C ILE A 86 2.52 4.29 -0.02
N PHE A 87 2.93 5.55 -0.17
CA PHE A 87 2.98 6.24 -1.45
C PHE A 87 4.41 6.54 -1.87
N GLN A 88 4.62 6.74 -3.18
CA GLN A 88 5.88 7.20 -3.75
C GLN A 88 6.29 8.58 -3.21
N GLN A 89 5.33 9.50 -3.06
CA GLN A 89 5.52 10.75 -2.34
C GLN A 89 5.25 10.50 -0.86
N PHE A 90 6.16 10.92 -0.02
CA PHE A 90 6.14 10.58 1.42
C PHE A 90 4.92 11.11 2.16
N HIS A 91 4.35 12.25 1.73
CA HIS A 91 3.22 12.90 2.40
C HIS A 91 3.38 12.99 3.92
N LEU A 92 4.61 13.29 4.37
CA LEU A 92 4.88 13.59 5.77
C LEU A 92 4.46 15.02 6.09
N ILE A 93 3.98 15.21 7.30
CA ILE A 93 3.64 16.54 7.81
C ILE A 93 4.95 17.22 8.26
N ASN A 94 5.39 18.23 7.54
CA ASN A 94 6.74 18.80 7.64
C ASN A 94 7.09 19.42 8.99
N TYR A 95 6.09 19.86 9.76
CA TYR A 95 6.26 20.46 11.08
C TYR A 95 6.08 19.49 12.25
N LEU A 96 5.82 18.22 11.95
CA LEU A 96 5.77 17.11 12.90
C LEU A 96 7.04 16.27 12.79
N THR A 97 7.53 15.78 13.92
CA THR A 97 8.63 14.82 13.99
C THR A 97 8.25 13.48 13.34
N ALA A 98 9.21 12.60 13.13
CA ALA A 98 8.96 11.23 12.65
C ALA A 98 7.96 10.50 13.56
N LEU A 99 8.15 10.60 14.87
CA LEU A 99 7.26 10.03 15.88
C LEU A 99 5.84 10.56 15.78
N GLU A 100 5.68 11.88 15.73
CA GLU A 100 4.38 12.53 15.61
C GLU A 100 3.69 12.19 14.29
N ASN A 101 4.44 12.06 13.18
CA ASN A 101 3.89 11.59 11.90
C ASN A 101 3.31 10.17 11.98
N VAL A 102 3.91 9.27 12.76
CA VAL A 102 3.35 7.95 13.02
C VAL A 102 2.13 8.04 13.92
N MET A 103 2.19 8.84 15.00
CA MET A 103 1.07 9.04 15.93
C MET A 103 -0.18 9.63 15.29
N VAL A 104 -0.05 10.42 14.21
CA VAL A 104 -1.21 10.93 13.46
C VAL A 104 -2.13 9.79 12.99
N ALA A 105 -1.59 8.67 12.55
CA ALA A 105 -2.41 7.53 12.13
C ALA A 105 -3.16 6.88 13.30
N GLN A 106 -2.53 6.82 14.48
CA GLN A 106 -3.20 6.35 15.71
C GLN A 106 -4.33 7.30 16.11
N TYR A 107 -4.11 8.61 16.06
CA TYR A 107 -5.10 9.62 16.47
C TYR A 107 -6.46 9.43 15.79
N TYR A 108 -6.47 9.01 14.54
CA TYR A 108 -7.70 8.73 13.81
C TYR A 108 -8.28 7.34 14.05
N HIS A 109 -7.51 6.43 14.65
CA HIS A 109 -7.92 5.04 14.90
C HIS A 109 -8.28 4.80 16.38
N SER A 110 -7.44 5.27 17.29
CA SER A 110 -7.53 5.03 18.73
C SER A 110 -6.92 6.20 19.53
N MET A 111 -6.57 5.97 20.79
CA MET A 111 -5.74 6.93 21.53
C MET A 111 -4.28 6.80 21.07
N PRO A 112 -3.60 7.93 20.74
CA PRO A 112 -2.18 7.90 20.42
C PRO A 112 -1.35 7.35 21.59
N ASP A 113 -0.44 6.43 21.27
CA ASP A 113 0.52 5.85 22.21
C ASP A 113 1.94 6.09 21.68
N GLU A 114 2.70 6.94 22.37
CA GLU A 114 4.07 7.31 22.00
C GLU A 114 5.00 6.09 22.01
N LYS A 115 4.80 5.14 22.92
CA LYS A 115 5.62 3.93 23.03
C LYS A 115 5.40 3.01 21.85
N GLU A 116 4.15 2.78 21.45
CA GLU A 116 3.86 1.99 20.25
C GLU A 116 4.39 2.66 18.98
N ALA A 117 4.24 3.99 18.87
CA ALA A 117 4.76 4.74 17.72
C ALA A 117 6.31 4.67 17.65
N LEU A 118 6.99 4.74 18.81
CA LEU A 118 8.45 4.55 18.87
C LEU A 118 8.83 3.12 18.45
N GLN A 119 8.15 2.10 18.92
CA GLN A 119 8.38 0.71 18.52
C GLN A 119 8.17 0.51 17.01
N ALA A 120 7.18 1.17 16.41
CA ALA A 120 6.98 1.13 14.96
C ALA A 120 8.16 1.76 14.20
N LEU A 121 8.75 2.84 14.71
CA LEU A 121 9.96 3.44 14.15
C LEU A 121 11.20 2.56 14.35
N GLU A 122 11.37 1.96 15.53
CA GLU A 122 12.45 1.00 15.81
C GLU A 122 12.42 -0.18 14.84
N ARG A 123 11.22 -0.68 14.54
CA ARG A 123 11.00 -1.80 13.60
C ARG A 123 11.49 -1.50 12.18
N VAL A 124 11.52 -0.23 11.78
CA VAL A 124 12.06 0.22 10.49
C VAL A 124 13.46 0.83 10.59
N GLY A 125 14.14 0.67 11.74
CA GLY A 125 15.50 1.14 11.99
C GLY A 125 15.62 2.65 12.18
N LEU A 126 14.60 3.31 12.76
CA LEU A 126 14.55 4.76 12.97
C LEU A 126 14.28 5.18 14.42
N GLY A 127 14.55 4.31 15.40
CA GLY A 127 14.35 4.65 16.82
C GLY A 127 15.11 5.88 17.27
N ASP A 128 16.37 6.03 16.86
CA ASP A 128 17.24 7.18 17.15
C ASP A 128 16.89 8.45 16.33
N ARG A 129 16.03 8.33 15.33
CA ARG A 129 15.51 9.40 14.48
C ARG A 129 14.10 9.87 14.84
N ALA A 130 13.49 9.29 15.87
CA ALA A 130 12.09 9.54 16.24
C ALA A 130 11.74 11.03 16.42
N ARG A 131 12.68 11.83 16.92
CA ARG A 131 12.48 13.27 17.16
C ARG A 131 12.92 14.19 16.01
N HIS A 132 13.37 13.64 14.89
CA HIS A 132 13.77 14.42 13.72
C HIS A 132 12.55 14.88 12.92
N LEU A 133 12.62 16.09 12.37
CA LEU A 133 11.67 16.59 11.38
C LEU A 133 11.93 15.96 10.02
N PRO A 134 10.94 15.85 9.12
CA PRO A 134 11.15 15.33 7.76
C PRO A 134 12.30 16.00 7.00
N SER A 135 12.52 17.31 7.19
CA SER A 135 13.63 18.04 6.58
C SER A 135 15.03 17.63 7.07
N GLN A 136 15.12 16.88 8.14
CA GLN A 136 16.35 16.37 8.75
C GLN A 136 16.60 14.89 8.39
N LEU A 137 15.69 14.28 7.62
CA LEU A 137 15.74 12.90 7.22
C LEU A 137 16.06 12.77 5.74
N SER A 138 16.87 11.77 5.39
CA SER A 138 17.07 11.37 4.00
C SER A 138 15.78 10.86 3.36
N GLY A 139 15.70 10.75 2.04
CA GLY A 139 14.54 10.21 1.33
C GLY A 139 14.19 8.78 1.79
N GLY A 140 15.20 7.93 1.96
CA GLY A 140 15.01 6.57 2.46
C GLY A 140 14.53 6.52 3.91
N GLU A 141 14.99 7.44 4.77
CA GLU A 141 14.48 7.57 6.15
C GLU A 141 13.03 8.05 6.15
N GLN A 142 12.69 9.04 5.32
CA GLN A 142 11.32 9.51 5.17
C GLN A 142 10.37 8.39 4.69
N GLN A 143 10.80 7.58 3.74
CA GLN A 143 10.02 6.42 3.28
C GLN A 143 9.82 5.40 4.40
N ARG A 144 10.83 5.14 5.21
CA ARG A 144 10.69 4.24 6.36
C ARG A 144 9.74 4.80 7.43
N VAL A 145 9.70 6.13 7.64
CA VAL A 145 8.65 6.76 8.48
C VAL A 145 7.25 6.51 7.91
N CYS A 146 7.08 6.61 6.56
CA CYS A 146 5.80 6.30 5.91
C CYS A 146 5.39 4.84 6.11
N ILE A 147 6.35 3.91 6.05
CA ILE A 147 6.09 2.49 6.34
C ILE A 147 5.67 2.32 7.79
N ALA A 148 6.40 2.88 8.77
CA ALA A 148 6.02 2.81 10.19
C ALA A 148 4.61 3.37 10.43
N ARG A 149 4.28 4.51 9.80
CA ARG A 149 2.95 5.13 9.86
C ARG A 149 1.86 4.22 9.27
N ALA A 150 2.15 3.50 8.20
CA ALA A 150 1.21 2.57 7.58
C ALA A 150 0.95 1.32 8.44
N LEU A 151 1.93 0.91 9.25
CA LEU A 151 1.90 -0.31 10.05
C LEU A 151 1.31 -0.13 11.45
N ILE A 152 1.27 1.09 11.99
CA ILE A 152 0.98 1.36 13.40
C ILE A 152 -0.41 0.86 13.84
N ASN A 153 -1.38 0.81 12.93
CA ASN A 153 -2.73 0.34 13.22
C ASN A 153 -2.94 -1.15 12.84
N TYR A 154 -1.87 -1.92 12.65
CA TYR A 154 -1.91 -3.36 12.35
C TYR A 154 -2.82 -3.71 11.17
N PRO A 155 -2.59 -3.13 9.98
CA PRO A 155 -3.47 -3.33 8.83
C PRO A 155 -3.47 -4.78 8.36
N MET A 156 -4.61 -5.24 7.83
CA MET A 156 -4.74 -6.55 7.19
C MET A 156 -4.11 -6.59 5.80
N LEU A 157 -4.06 -5.43 5.14
CA LEU A 157 -3.55 -5.24 3.78
C LEU A 157 -2.62 -4.03 3.73
N ILE A 158 -1.41 -4.22 3.24
CA ILE A 158 -0.46 -3.15 2.93
C ILE A 158 -0.52 -2.89 1.43
N LEU A 159 -0.81 -1.64 1.06
CA LEU A 159 -0.78 -1.16 -0.32
C LEU A 159 0.37 -0.17 -0.48
N ALA A 160 1.30 -0.46 -1.38
CA ALA A 160 2.45 0.39 -1.66
C ALA A 160 2.47 0.81 -3.14
N ASP A 161 2.46 2.11 -3.40
CA ASP A 161 2.57 2.69 -4.75
C ASP A 161 3.99 3.20 -4.96
N GLU A 162 4.75 2.52 -5.82
CA GLU A 162 6.14 2.83 -6.17
C GLU A 162 7.01 3.11 -4.92
N PRO A 163 7.04 2.18 -3.92
CA PRO A 163 7.61 2.47 -2.61
C PRO A 163 9.12 2.72 -2.61
N THR A 164 9.82 2.38 -3.70
CA THR A 164 11.26 2.56 -3.88
C THR A 164 11.61 3.56 -4.99
N GLY A 165 10.63 4.05 -5.75
CA GLY A 165 10.83 4.80 -6.99
C GLY A 165 11.59 6.14 -6.87
N ASN A 166 11.81 6.65 -5.66
CA ASN A 166 12.56 7.88 -5.38
C ASN A 166 13.82 7.61 -4.52
N LEU A 167 14.25 6.35 -4.40
CA LEU A 167 15.34 5.94 -3.52
C LEU A 167 16.59 5.57 -4.32
N ASP A 168 17.75 5.72 -3.70
CA ASP A 168 18.96 5.09 -4.17
C ASP A 168 18.95 3.57 -3.88
N GLU A 169 19.82 2.82 -4.54
CA GLU A 169 19.93 1.36 -4.43
C GLU A 169 20.07 0.87 -2.98
N THR A 170 20.84 1.60 -2.15
CA THR A 170 21.02 1.23 -0.74
C THR A 170 19.74 1.32 0.05
N ASN A 171 19.01 2.43 -0.09
CA ASN A 171 17.73 2.64 0.59
C ASN A 171 16.63 1.76 0.02
N GLU A 172 16.62 1.49 -1.28
CA GLU A 172 15.75 0.53 -1.92
C GLU A 172 15.89 -0.86 -1.29
N ASN A 173 17.11 -1.38 -1.19
CA ASN A 173 17.40 -2.68 -0.58
C ASN A 173 16.93 -2.75 0.88
N ILE A 174 17.07 -1.66 1.65
CA ILE A 174 16.58 -1.59 3.03
C ILE A 174 15.03 -1.68 3.04
N VAL A 175 14.35 -0.92 2.18
CA VAL A 175 12.88 -0.92 2.09
C VAL A 175 12.36 -2.29 1.64
N LEU A 176 12.98 -2.92 0.64
CA LEU A 176 12.64 -4.28 0.21
C LEU A 176 12.88 -5.30 1.33
N GLY A 177 13.96 -5.14 2.10
CA GLY A 177 14.22 -5.96 3.30
C GLY A 177 13.08 -5.86 4.32
N ILE A 178 12.54 -4.67 4.55
CA ILE A 178 11.38 -4.47 5.44
C ILE A 178 10.14 -5.18 4.88
N PHE A 179 9.84 -5.07 3.58
CA PHE A 179 8.71 -5.79 2.98
C PHE A 179 8.88 -7.31 3.06
N LYS A 180 10.09 -7.85 2.85
CA LYS A 180 10.40 -9.27 3.03
C LYS A 180 10.13 -9.74 4.46
N GLN A 181 10.56 -8.95 5.44
CA GLN A 181 10.30 -9.24 6.85
C GLN A 181 8.79 -9.26 7.14
N LEU A 182 8.05 -8.22 6.72
CA LEU A 182 6.61 -8.11 6.92
C LEU A 182 5.86 -9.27 6.28
N HIS A 183 6.24 -9.66 5.05
CA HIS A 183 5.67 -10.82 4.38
C HIS A 183 5.99 -12.13 5.13
N GLY A 184 7.22 -12.30 5.60
CA GLY A 184 7.62 -13.45 6.42
C GLY A 184 6.85 -13.56 7.74
N GLU A 185 6.36 -12.43 8.28
CA GLU A 185 5.49 -12.35 9.46
C GLU A 185 4.00 -12.59 9.12
N GLY A 186 3.66 -12.83 7.84
CA GLY A 186 2.31 -13.15 7.37
C GLY A 186 1.49 -11.95 6.89
N SER A 187 2.09 -10.78 6.71
CA SER A 187 1.40 -9.61 6.14
C SER A 187 0.98 -9.86 4.69
N THR A 188 -0.21 -9.39 4.32
CA THR A 188 -0.65 -9.35 2.92
C THR A 188 -0.19 -8.03 2.30
N ILE A 189 0.52 -8.10 1.18
CA ILE A 189 1.16 -6.94 0.55
C ILE A 189 0.78 -6.86 -0.92
N ILE A 190 0.37 -5.68 -1.37
CA ILE A 190 0.24 -5.35 -2.80
C ILE A 190 1.18 -4.19 -3.09
N VAL A 191 2.13 -4.42 -3.97
CA VAL A 191 3.06 -3.38 -4.45
C VAL A 191 2.71 -3.05 -5.89
N VAL A 192 2.49 -1.77 -6.16
CA VAL A 192 2.41 -1.24 -7.52
C VAL A 192 3.79 -0.74 -7.89
N THR A 193 4.35 -1.22 -8.97
CA THR A 193 5.67 -0.80 -9.44
C THR A 193 5.82 -0.92 -10.96
N HIS A 194 6.76 -0.19 -11.52
CA HIS A 194 7.24 -0.39 -12.89
C HIS A 194 8.60 -1.08 -12.91
N ASP A 195 9.21 -1.30 -11.75
CA ASP A 195 10.50 -1.95 -11.60
C ASP A 195 10.34 -3.49 -11.57
N PRO A 196 10.96 -4.22 -12.52
CA PRO A 196 10.92 -5.67 -12.55
C PRO A 196 11.59 -6.32 -11.32
N GLU A 197 12.66 -5.74 -10.78
CA GLU A 197 13.39 -6.31 -9.63
C GLU A 197 12.51 -6.28 -8.38
N VAL A 198 11.80 -5.18 -8.16
CA VAL A 198 10.81 -5.07 -7.07
C VAL A 198 9.65 -6.05 -7.27
N ALA A 199 9.19 -6.22 -8.51
CA ALA A 199 8.08 -7.12 -8.81
C ALA A 199 8.46 -8.60 -8.63
N GLU A 200 9.71 -8.98 -8.94
CA GLU A 200 10.22 -10.34 -8.75
C GLU A 200 10.29 -10.75 -7.28
N GLU A 201 10.33 -9.79 -6.35
CA GLU A 201 10.28 -10.08 -4.91
C GLU A 201 8.90 -10.56 -4.45
N ALA A 202 7.84 -10.26 -5.17
CA ALA A 202 6.50 -10.77 -4.90
C ALA A 202 6.35 -12.23 -5.31
N GLN A 203 5.38 -12.94 -4.73
CA GLN A 203 5.06 -14.32 -5.11
C GLN A 203 4.42 -14.40 -6.50
N ARG A 204 3.70 -13.33 -6.90
CA ARG A 204 2.97 -13.27 -8.15
C ARG A 204 2.94 -11.83 -8.68
N THR A 205 3.04 -11.69 -9.99
CA THR A 205 2.96 -10.40 -10.68
C THR A 205 1.74 -10.37 -11.60
N VAL A 206 0.91 -9.34 -11.46
CA VAL A 206 -0.19 -9.01 -12.37
C VAL A 206 0.24 -7.88 -13.27
N VAL A 207 0.23 -8.09 -14.58
CA VAL A 207 0.56 -7.05 -15.56
C VAL A 207 -0.72 -6.45 -16.11
N LEU A 208 -0.87 -5.13 -15.91
CA LEU A 208 -1.97 -4.34 -16.46
C LEU A 208 -1.56 -3.68 -17.77
N GLU A 209 -2.41 -3.80 -18.80
CA GLU A 209 -2.27 -3.09 -20.06
C GLU A 209 -3.65 -2.56 -20.50
N HIS A 210 -3.73 -1.29 -20.86
CA HIS A 210 -4.96 -0.65 -21.34
C HIS A 210 -6.19 -0.87 -20.43
N GLY A 211 -5.96 -0.86 -19.11
CA GLY A 211 -7.00 -1.04 -18.10
C GLY A 211 -7.47 -2.49 -17.93
N ARG A 212 -6.73 -3.47 -18.43
CA ARG A 212 -7.06 -4.92 -18.34
C ARG A 212 -5.90 -5.70 -17.75
N VAL A 213 -6.19 -6.85 -17.16
CA VAL A 213 -5.17 -7.84 -16.82
C VAL A 213 -4.70 -8.50 -18.11
N ALA A 214 -3.47 -8.18 -18.52
CA ALA A 214 -2.86 -8.77 -19.72
C ALA A 214 -2.30 -10.16 -19.45
N ARG A 215 -1.65 -10.33 -18.30
CA ARG A 215 -1.08 -11.61 -17.85
C ARG A 215 -0.87 -11.63 -16.33
N ILE A 216 -0.78 -12.86 -15.82
CA ILE A 216 -0.40 -13.14 -14.42
C ILE A 216 0.82 -14.06 -14.47
N VAL A 217 1.89 -13.67 -13.79
CA VAL A 217 3.13 -14.43 -13.73
C VAL A 217 3.31 -14.94 -12.29
N GLN A 218 3.60 -16.21 -12.13
CA GLN A 218 4.04 -16.77 -10.85
C GLN A 218 5.55 -16.60 -10.77
N ASN A 219 6.03 -15.88 -9.78
CA ASN A 219 7.45 -15.68 -9.59
C ASN A 219 8.01 -16.92 -8.88
N GLN A 220 9.10 -17.46 -9.39
CA GLN A 220 9.75 -18.64 -8.79
C GLN A 220 10.59 -18.15 -7.60
N LYS A 221 10.19 -18.51 -6.41
CA LYS A 221 11.00 -18.41 -5.17
C LYS A 221 11.07 -19.75 -4.48
#